data_e1b55fa1906947292223374f3529e0a2
#
_entry.id   e1b55fa1906947292223374f3529e0a2
#
_cell.length_a   1.000
_cell.length_b   1.000
_cell.length_c   1.000
_cell.angle_alpha   90.00
_cell.angle_beta   90.00
_cell.angle_gamma   90.00
#
_symmetry.space_group_name_H-M   'P 1'
#
loop_
_entity.id
_entity.type
_entity.pdbx_description
1 polymer ?
#
loop_
_entity_poly.entity_id
_entity_poly.type
_entity_poly.pdbx_seq_one_letter_code
_entity_poly.pdbx_strand_id
1 'polypeptide(L)'
;MSLPYEEPAALTGSFSVVESFRDFGYGTEEPDMDESAASPDSKPRILLMGLRRSGKSSIQKVVFHKMSPNETLFLESTSKIYKDDISSSSFVNFQIWDFPGQVDFFDPTFDSEMIFKGTGALIFVIDAQDDYVEALGRLHLTVSRAYRVNPEINFEVFIHKVDGLSDDHKIETQRDIHQRANDDLADASLEKLHLSFYLTSIYDHSIFEAFSKVVQKLIPQLPTLENLLNIFISHSGIEKAFLFDVVSKIYIATDSSPVDMQSYELCCDMIDVVIDVSCIYGLMEDGSGCAYDKESLAIIKLNNTTVLYLKEVTKFLALVCILREESFERKGLIDYNFHCFRKAIHEVFEVGSSAQHADRMRAGSPSNSLASLKYAALNGNAV
;
A
#
# COMPACT_ATOMS: atom_id res chain seq x y z
N MET A 1 50.75 -29.05 -26.94
CA MET A 1 49.49 -29.68 -26.55
C MET A 1 48.91 -28.83 -25.46
N SER A 2 48.08 -27.89 -25.86
CA SER A 2 47.34 -26.98 -24.95
C SER A 2 45.89 -27.47 -24.86
N LEU A 3 45.43 -27.74 -23.66
CA LEU A 3 44.03 -28.11 -23.34
C LEU A 3 43.16 -26.88 -23.43
N PRO A 4 41.95 -26.97 -23.96
CA PRO A 4 40.98 -25.86 -23.99
C PRO A 4 40.40 -25.62 -22.62
N TYR A 5 40.32 -24.36 -22.23
CA TYR A 5 39.66 -23.85 -21.02
C TYR A 5 38.19 -23.75 -21.34
N GLU A 6 37.34 -24.55 -20.69
CA GLU A 6 35.90 -24.39 -20.75
C GLU A 6 35.47 -23.30 -19.74
N GLU A 7 34.85 -22.25 -20.24
CA GLU A 7 34.17 -21.26 -19.42
C GLU A 7 32.92 -21.90 -18.73
N PRO A 8 32.70 -21.66 -17.44
CA PRO A 8 31.48 -22.12 -16.81
C PRO A 8 30.30 -21.27 -17.31
N ALA A 9 29.26 -21.95 -17.79
CA ALA A 9 28.01 -21.37 -18.22
C ALA A 9 27.41 -20.49 -17.08
N ALA A 10 27.18 -19.23 -17.43
CA ALA A 10 26.47 -18.29 -16.55
C ALA A 10 25.05 -18.79 -16.31
N LEU A 11 24.76 -19.15 -15.08
CA LEU A 11 23.39 -19.39 -14.59
C LEU A 11 22.69 -18.03 -14.47
N THR A 12 22.09 -17.56 -15.56
CA THR A 12 21.13 -16.46 -15.55
C THR A 12 19.75 -17.02 -15.18
N GLY A 13 19.55 -17.33 -13.90
CA GLY A 13 18.24 -17.53 -13.33
C GLY A 13 17.91 -16.32 -12.46
N SER A 14 17.19 -15.35 -12.98
CA SER A 14 16.54 -14.33 -12.16
C SER A 14 15.43 -15.00 -11.36
N PHE A 15 15.73 -15.40 -10.14
CA PHE A 15 14.70 -15.81 -9.17
C PHE A 15 13.96 -14.55 -8.73
N SER A 16 12.75 -14.34 -9.21
CA SER A 16 11.85 -13.34 -8.65
C SER A 16 11.36 -13.83 -7.30
N VAL A 17 11.63 -13.09 -6.24
CA VAL A 17 11.16 -13.38 -4.87
C VAL A 17 9.63 -13.54 -4.80
N VAL A 18 8.90 -12.93 -5.73
CA VAL A 18 7.44 -13.02 -5.84
C VAL A 18 6.97 -14.41 -6.32
N GLU A 19 7.74 -15.07 -7.20
CA GLU A 19 7.43 -16.45 -7.60
C GLU A 19 7.66 -17.42 -6.44
N SER A 20 8.67 -17.19 -5.61
CA SER A 20 8.90 -18.03 -4.42
C SER A 20 7.77 -17.91 -3.38
N PHE A 21 7.10 -16.75 -3.25
CA PHE A 21 5.92 -16.62 -2.39
C PHE A 21 4.66 -17.27 -2.96
N ARG A 22 4.57 -17.51 -4.28
CA ARG A 22 3.45 -18.23 -4.90
C ARG A 22 3.63 -19.75 -4.92
N ASP A 23 4.88 -20.22 -4.97
CA ASP A 23 5.20 -21.66 -5.13
C ASP A 23 5.33 -22.39 -3.79
N PHE A 24 5.41 -21.66 -2.66
CA PHE A 24 5.40 -22.26 -1.34
C PHE A 24 3.98 -22.62 -0.94
N GLY A 25 3.56 -23.84 -1.35
CA GLY A 25 2.35 -24.49 -0.90
C GLY A 25 2.31 -24.50 0.63
N TYR A 26 1.43 -23.70 1.20
CA TYR A 26 1.08 -23.82 2.61
C TYR A 26 0.49 -25.22 2.83
N GLY A 27 1.23 -26.03 3.58
CA GLY A 27 0.72 -27.30 4.09
C GLY A 27 -0.60 -27.04 4.83
N THR A 28 -1.63 -27.61 4.31
CA THR A 28 -2.96 -27.66 4.88
C THR A 28 -2.92 -28.43 6.19
N GLU A 29 -3.35 -27.78 7.29
CA GLU A 29 -4.20 -28.36 8.32
C GLU A 29 -4.46 -27.34 9.44
N GLU A 30 -5.18 -26.28 9.12
CA GLU A 30 -6.18 -25.67 10.01
C GLU A 30 -7.42 -25.41 9.17
N PRO A 31 -8.66 -25.53 9.74
CA PRO A 31 -9.86 -25.43 8.92
C PRO A 31 -9.90 -24.06 8.25
N ASP A 32 -10.00 -24.10 6.94
CA ASP A 32 -10.26 -22.96 6.08
C ASP A 32 -11.42 -22.16 6.69
N MET A 33 -11.10 -21.03 7.28
CA MET A 33 -12.06 -19.95 7.40
C MET A 33 -12.39 -19.59 5.95
N ASP A 34 -13.55 -20.02 5.50
CA ASP A 34 -14.13 -19.71 4.21
C ASP A 34 -13.66 -18.33 3.77
N GLU A 35 -12.75 -18.26 2.79
CA GLU A 35 -12.64 -17.12 1.90
C GLU A 35 -14.00 -17.04 1.19
N SER A 36 -15.01 -16.57 1.91
CA SER A 36 -16.26 -16.17 1.30
C SER A 36 -15.89 -15.16 0.26
N ALA A 37 -15.98 -15.58 -0.99
CA ALA A 37 -15.68 -14.82 -2.18
C ALA A 37 -16.33 -13.44 -2.07
N ALA A 38 -15.60 -12.48 -1.49
CA ALA A 38 -15.96 -11.09 -1.56
C ALA A 38 -16.00 -10.77 -3.06
N SER A 39 -17.15 -10.36 -3.56
CA SER A 39 -17.27 -9.98 -4.96
C SER A 39 -16.15 -9.02 -5.31
N PRO A 40 -15.47 -9.16 -6.47
CA PRO A 40 -14.33 -8.31 -6.85
C PRO A 40 -14.64 -6.81 -6.79
N ASP A 41 -15.89 -6.40 -6.80
CA ASP A 41 -16.36 -5.02 -6.71
C ASP A 41 -16.34 -4.42 -5.28
N SER A 42 -15.95 -5.16 -4.26
CA SER A 42 -16.02 -4.69 -2.87
C SER A 42 -14.69 -4.16 -2.31
N LYS A 43 -13.58 -4.36 -3.01
CA LYS A 43 -12.25 -3.90 -2.57
C LYS A 43 -12.00 -2.46 -3.00
N PRO A 44 -11.43 -1.59 -2.14
CA PRO A 44 -11.07 -0.24 -2.56
C PRO A 44 -10.04 -0.30 -3.69
N ARG A 45 -10.19 0.59 -4.67
CA ARG A 45 -9.28 0.66 -5.82
C ARG A 45 -8.34 1.84 -5.65
N ILE A 46 -7.09 1.65 -6.03
CA ILE A 46 -6.09 2.69 -6.20
C ILE A 46 -5.83 2.81 -7.70
N LEU A 47 -6.04 4.00 -8.27
CA LEU A 47 -5.79 4.25 -9.68
C LEU A 47 -4.44 4.95 -9.85
N LEU A 48 -3.57 4.42 -10.72
CA LEU A 48 -2.33 5.07 -11.14
C LEU A 48 -2.55 5.73 -12.49
N MET A 49 -2.60 7.05 -12.51
CA MET A 49 -2.83 7.87 -13.71
C MET A 49 -1.67 8.85 -13.93
N GLY A 50 -1.58 9.45 -15.09
CA GLY A 50 -0.50 10.37 -15.47
C GLY A 50 -0.05 10.13 -16.91
N LEU A 51 0.82 10.99 -17.42
CA LEU A 51 1.32 10.92 -18.78
C LEU A 51 2.15 9.65 -19.06
N ARG A 52 2.37 9.38 -20.34
CA ARG A 52 3.27 8.31 -20.77
C ARG A 52 4.69 8.57 -20.22
N ARG A 53 5.36 7.51 -19.79
CA ARG A 53 6.71 7.53 -19.21
C ARG A 53 6.83 8.24 -17.85
N SER A 54 5.73 8.65 -17.21
CA SER A 54 5.82 9.25 -15.86
C SER A 54 6.28 8.29 -14.75
N GLY A 55 6.36 6.98 -15.02
CA GLY A 55 6.86 5.99 -14.07
C GLY A 55 5.78 5.15 -13.37
N LYS A 56 4.50 5.24 -13.74
CA LYS A 56 3.39 4.50 -13.12
C LYS A 56 3.63 3.00 -12.99
N SER A 57 3.90 2.34 -14.11
CA SER A 57 4.15 0.89 -14.14
C SER A 57 5.43 0.51 -13.38
N SER A 58 6.46 1.36 -13.42
CA SER A 58 7.69 1.17 -12.64
C SER A 58 7.41 1.22 -11.14
N ILE A 59 6.64 2.20 -10.69
CA ILE A 59 6.19 2.33 -9.29
C ILE A 59 5.47 1.05 -8.86
N GLN A 60 4.46 0.61 -9.61
CA GLN A 60 3.71 -0.60 -9.28
C GLN A 60 4.60 -1.83 -9.16
N LYS A 61 5.52 -2.03 -10.12
CA LYS A 61 6.42 -3.19 -10.14
C LYS A 61 7.44 -3.16 -9.01
N VAL A 62 8.01 -1.99 -8.69
CA VAL A 62 8.97 -1.87 -7.58
C VAL A 62 8.29 -2.08 -6.24
N VAL A 63 7.16 -1.42 -5.98
CA VAL A 63 6.53 -1.45 -4.65
C VAL A 63 5.87 -2.80 -4.36
N PHE A 64 5.12 -3.36 -5.32
CA PHE A 64 4.27 -4.53 -5.06
C PHE A 64 4.81 -5.85 -5.62
N HIS A 65 5.73 -5.78 -6.58
CA HIS A 65 6.32 -6.98 -7.19
C HIS A 65 7.81 -7.13 -6.91
N LYS A 66 8.40 -6.27 -6.06
CA LYS A 66 9.82 -6.31 -5.67
C LYS A 66 10.80 -6.30 -6.86
N MET A 67 10.37 -5.73 -8.00
CA MET A 67 11.24 -5.57 -9.16
C MET A 67 12.35 -4.57 -8.83
N SER A 68 13.58 -4.89 -9.22
CA SER A 68 14.69 -3.94 -9.07
C SER A 68 14.40 -2.65 -9.86
N PRO A 69 14.69 -1.46 -9.33
CA PRO A 69 14.51 -0.21 -10.08
C PRO A 69 15.19 -0.22 -11.46
N ASN A 70 16.35 -0.83 -11.58
CA ASN A 70 17.09 -0.93 -12.86
C ASN A 70 16.38 -1.83 -13.88
N GLU A 71 15.66 -2.86 -13.45
CA GLU A 71 14.89 -3.74 -14.33
C GLU A 71 13.68 -3.03 -14.94
N THR A 72 13.16 -2.00 -14.27
CA THR A 72 12.03 -1.22 -14.79
C THR A 72 12.34 -0.46 -16.08
N LEU A 73 13.62 -0.26 -16.40
CA LEU A 73 14.05 0.36 -17.65
C LEU A 73 13.66 -0.47 -18.89
N PHE A 74 13.43 -1.76 -18.73
CA PHE A 74 13.04 -2.68 -19.80
C PHE A 74 11.53 -2.88 -19.90
N LEU A 75 10.72 -2.19 -19.07
CA LEU A 75 9.27 -2.30 -19.13
C LEU A 75 8.72 -1.69 -20.42
N GLU A 76 7.85 -2.44 -21.08
CA GLU A 76 7.11 -1.97 -22.23
C GLU A 76 6.04 -0.93 -21.84
N SER A 77 5.67 -0.10 -22.80
CA SER A 77 4.62 0.89 -22.59
C SER A 77 3.26 0.24 -22.37
N THR A 78 2.56 0.61 -21.32
CA THR A 78 1.20 0.16 -21.01
C THR A 78 0.23 0.61 -22.09
N SER A 79 -0.40 -0.33 -22.78
CA SER A 79 -1.38 -0.07 -23.85
C SER A 79 -2.82 -0.28 -23.43
N LYS A 80 -3.04 -1.02 -22.33
CA LYS A 80 -4.36 -1.34 -21.77
C LYS A 80 -4.33 -1.09 -20.25
N ILE A 81 -5.51 -0.92 -19.66
CA ILE A 81 -5.61 -0.85 -18.19
C ILE A 81 -5.16 -2.19 -17.62
N TYR A 82 -4.09 -2.15 -16.82
CA TYR A 82 -3.60 -3.31 -16.09
C TYR A 82 -4.19 -3.29 -14.68
N LYS A 83 -4.92 -4.35 -14.33
CA LYS A 83 -5.55 -4.51 -13.02
C LYS A 83 -4.79 -5.55 -12.22
N ASP A 84 -4.34 -5.17 -11.06
CA ASP A 84 -3.59 -6.02 -10.15
C ASP A 84 -4.30 -6.13 -8.80
N ASP A 85 -4.48 -7.34 -8.31
CA ASP A 85 -5.08 -7.61 -7.01
C ASP A 85 -3.98 -7.94 -6.00
N ILE A 86 -3.70 -6.99 -5.12
CA ILE A 86 -2.61 -7.08 -4.14
C ILE A 86 -3.00 -7.93 -2.91
N SER A 87 -4.27 -8.28 -2.76
CA SER A 87 -4.81 -8.94 -1.56
C SER A 87 -4.17 -10.30 -1.24
N SER A 88 -3.64 -10.99 -2.24
CA SER A 88 -3.02 -12.31 -2.05
C SER A 88 -1.59 -12.24 -1.47
N SER A 89 -0.96 -11.09 -1.55
CA SER A 89 0.45 -10.88 -1.19
C SER A 89 0.67 -9.76 -0.15
N SER A 90 -0.37 -9.11 0.32
CA SER A 90 -0.30 -8.00 1.26
C SER A 90 -1.40 -8.12 2.31
N PHE A 91 -1.14 -7.51 3.48
CA PHE A 91 -2.14 -7.39 4.53
C PHE A 91 -3.35 -6.53 4.11
N VAL A 92 -3.13 -5.54 3.23
CA VAL A 92 -4.16 -4.61 2.79
C VAL A 92 -4.88 -5.14 1.56
N ASN A 93 -6.19 -5.25 1.65
CA ASN A 93 -7.07 -5.71 0.57
C ASN A 93 -7.44 -4.56 -0.36
N PHE A 94 -6.66 -4.33 -1.43
CA PHE A 94 -6.99 -3.36 -2.47
C PHE A 94 -6.55 -3.82 -3.87
N GLN A 95 -7.10 -3.17 -4.88
CA GLN A 95 -6.70 -3.37 -6.27
C GLN A 95 -5.97 -2.13 -6.78
N ILE A 96 -4.89 -2.35 -7.54
CA ILE A 96 -4.20 -1.28 -8.25
C ILE A 96 -4.52 -1.38 -9.73
N TRP A 97 -4.94 -0.28 -10.32
CA TRP A 97 -5.19 -0.16 -11.74
C TRP A 97 -4.20 0.82 -12.36
N ASP A 98 -3.27 0.31 -13.17
CA ASP A 98 -2.31 1.11 -13.94
C ASP A 98 -2.92 1.48 -15.29
N PHE A 99 -3.04 2.78 -15.54
CA PHE A 99 -3.65 3.32 -16.76
C PHE A 99 -2.61 3.67 -17.81
N PRO A 100 -2.91 3.44 -19.12
CA PRO A 100 -2.12 3.97 -20.20
C PRO A 100 -1.94 5.48 -20.07
N GLY A 101 -0.78 6.01 -20.44
CA GLY A 101 -0.53 7.45 -20.35
C GLY A 101 -1.29 8.31 -21.34
N GLN A 102 -1.98 7.69 -22.31
CA GLN A 102 -2.78 8.36 -23.34
C GLN A 102 -4.26 7.97 -23.21
N VAL A 103 -4.80 8.02 -21.98
CA VAL A 103 -6.24 7.77 -21.78
C VAL A 103 -7.02 8.93 -22.38
N ASP A 104 -7.91 8.63 -23.31
CA ASP A 104 -8.89 9.60 -23.80
C ASP A 104 -10.18 9.47 -22.97
N PHE A 105 -10.44 10.47 -22.15
CA PHE A 105 -11.66 10.53 -21.34
C PHE A 105 -12.92 10.77 -22.18
N PHE A 106 -12.79 11.14 -23.45
CA PHE A 106 -13.91 11.34 -24.38
C PHE A 106 -14.21 10.08 -25.19
N ASP A 107 -13.37 9.04 -25.10
CA ASP A 107 -13.63 7.76 -25.74
C ASP A 107 -14.92 7.14 -25.15
N PRO A 108 -15.89 6.75 -26.00
CA PRO A 108 -17.13 6.12 -25.57
C PRO A 108 -16.91 4.80 -24.79
N THR A 109 -15.74 4.16 -24.94
CA THR A 109 -15.37 2.96 -24.20
C THR A 109 -14.91 3.24 -22.79
N PHE A 110 -14.65 4.52 -22.43
CA PHE A 110 -14.22 4.94 -21.12
C PHE A 110 -15.43 5.20 -20.21
N ASP A 111 -15.84 4.16 -19.49
CA ASP A 111 -16.90 4.27 -18.49
C ASP A 111 -16.36 4.88 -17.18
N SER A 112 -16.53 6.20 -17.06
CA SER A 112 -16.11 6.97 -15.90
C SER A 112 -16.80 6.50 -14.61
N GLU A 113 -18.08 6.13 -14.67
CA GLU A 113 -18.83 5.70 -13.49
C GLU A 113 -18.28 4.39 -12.97
N MET A 114 -18.06 3.41 -13.85
CA MET A 114 -17.49 2.12 -13.48
C MET A 114 -16.09 2.26 -12.88
N ILE A 115 -15.28 3.17 -13.40
CA ILE A 115 -13.89 3.35 -12.95
C ILE A 115 -13.86 4.07 -11.60
N PHE A 116 -14.49 5.23 -11.47
CA PHE A 116 -14.33 6.10 -10.31
C PHE A 116 -15.25 5.77 -9.13
N LYS A 117 -16.40 5.11 -9.33
CA LYS A 117 -17.37 4.82 -8.28
C LYS A 117 -16.83 3.98 -7.11
N GLY A 118 -15.98 3.00 -7.39
CA GLY A 118 -15.36 2.13 -6.37
C GLY A 118 -13.92 2.52 -6.03
N THR A 119 -13.48 3.73 -6.39
CA THR A 119 -12.11 4.20 -6.18
C THR A 119 -11.97 4.86 -4.82
N GLY A 120 -11.00 4.39 -4.03
CA GLY A 120 -10.64 4.99 -2.74
C GLY A 120 -9.55 6.05 -2.87
N ALA A 121 -8.58 5.84 -3.78
CA ALA A 121 -7.52 6.81 -4.04
C ALA A 121 -7.18 6.87 -5.53
N LEU A 122 -6.88 8.08 -6.00
CA LEU A 122 -6.35 8.35 -7.33
C LEU A 122 -4.97 8.99 -7.18
N ILE A 123 -3.95 8.27 -7.63
CA ILE A 123 -2.57 8.74 -7.65
C ILE A 123 -2.26 9.23 -9.05
N PHE A 124 -1.97 10.51 -9.19
CA PHE A 124 -1.53 11.10 -10.45
C PHE A 124 -0.02 11.31 -10.42
N VAL A 125 0.68 10.67 -11.35
CA VAL A 125 2.14 10.66 -11.41
C VAL A 125 2.62 11.69 -12.42
N ILE A 126 3.40 12.66 -11.96
CA ILE A 126 4.05 13.71 -12.75
C ILE A 126 5.55 13.42 -12.80
N ASP A 127 6.14 13.42 -13.99
CA ASP A 127 7.60 13.34 -14.15
C ASP A 127 8.23 14.70 -13.82
N ALA A 128 9.05 14.74 -12.76
CA ALA A 128 9.70 15.96 -12.30
C ALA A 128 10.87 16.41 -13.20
N GLN A 129 11.35 15.53 -14.09
CA GLN A 129 12.48 15.79 -14.99
C GLN A 129 12.03 16.24 -16.38
N ASP A 130 10.71 16.20 -16.68
CA ASP A 130 10.14 16.58 -17.97
C ASP A 130 9.33 17.88 -17.85
N ASP A 131 8.90 18.45 -18.99
CA ASP A 131 7.95 19.56 -18.97
C ASP A 131 6.59 19.08 -18.44
N TYR A 132 6.22 19.55 -17.26
CA TYR A 132 4.99 19.13 -16.58
C TYR A 132 3.75 19.98 -16.88
N VAL A 133 3.83 20.92 -17.83
CA VAL A 133 2.66 21.77 -18.22
C VAL A 133 1.51 20.91 -18.73
N GLU A 134 1.81 19.95 -19.65
CA GLU A 134 0.80 19.02 -20.14
C GLU A 134 0.27 18.11 -19.04
N ALA A 135 1.15 17.67 -18.13
CA ALA A 135 0.77 16.83 -17.00
C ALA A 135 -0.21 17.55 -16.05
N LEU A 136 0.00 18.84 -15.77
CA LEU A 136 -0.91 19.64 -14.95
C LEU A 136 -2.29 19.80 -15.62
N GLY A 137 -2.34 20.09 -16.92
CA GLY A 137 -3.62 20.14 -17.66
C GLY A 137 -4.37 18.81 -17.61
N ARG A 138 -3.65 17.68 -17.72
CA ARG A 138 -4.23 16.33 -17.58
C ARG A 138 -4.66 16.01 -16.15
N LEU A 139 -3.89 16.41 -15.15
CA LEU A 139 -4.25 16.30 -13.74
C LEU A 139 -5.59 16.99 -13.48
N HIS A 140 -5.71 18.26 -13.91
CA HIS A 140 -6.93 19.05 -13.75
C HIS A 140 -8.15 18.35 -14.36
N LEU A 141 -8.05 17.88 -15.60
CA LEU A 141 -9.15 17.18 -16.29
C LEU A 141 -9.53 15.88 -15.60
N THR A 142 -8.53 15.09 -15.18
CA THR A 142 -8.73 13.79 -14.53
C THR A 142 -9.43 13.97 -13.19
N VAL A 143 -8.91 14.86 -12.35
CA VAL A 143 -9.42 15.12 -11.01
C VAL A 143 -10.81 15.71 -11.03
N SER A 144 -11.06 16.70 -11.93
CA SER A 144 -12.37 17.31 -12.09
C SER A 144 -13.43 16.29 -12.49
N ARG A 145 -13.08 15.35 -13.37
CA ARG A 145 -14.00 14.30 -13.81
C ARG A 145 -14.25 13.26 -12.73
N ALA A 146 -13.20 12.81 -12.06
CA ALA A 146 -13.28 11.85 -10.96
C ALA A 146 -14.12 12.39 -9.80
N TYR A 147 -13.88 13.65 -9.39
CA TYR A 147 -14.60 14.31 -8.31
C TYR A 147 -16.10 14.45 -8.57
N ARG A 148 -16.52 14.68 -9.84
CA ARG A 148 -17.94 14.73 -10.21
C ARG A 148 -18.65 13.39 -10.05
N VAL A 149 -17.93 12.27 -10.23
CA VAL A 149 -18.48 10.92 -10.10
C VAL A 149 -18.45 10.46 -8.64
N ASN A 150 -17.32 10.70 -7.96
CA ASN A 150 -17.10 10.27 -6.58
C ASN A 150 -16.26 11.33 -5.84
N PRO A 151 -16.89 12.17 -5.03
CA PRO A 151 -16.18 13.20 -4.26
C PRO A 151 -15.38 12.66 -3.07
N GLU A 152 -15.57 11.39 -2.69
CA GLU A 152 -14.88 10.74 -1.56
C GLU A 152 -13.50 10.18 -1.93
N ILE A 153 -13.08 10.32 -3.20
CA ILE A 153 -11.75 9.88 -3.64
C ILE A 153 -10.67 10.71 -2.98
N ASN A 154 -9.65 10.05 -2.43
CA ASN A 154 -8.42 10.71 -2.02
C ASN A 154 -7.56 11.00 -3.26
N PHE A 155 -7.29 12.28 -3.53
CA PHE A 155 -6.50 12.71 -4.67
C PHE A 155 -5.05 12.96 -4.26
N GLU A 156 -4.13 12.17 -4.82
CA GLU A 156 -2.72 12.17 -4.48
C GLU A 156 -1.88 12.47 -5.71
N VAL A 157 -0.89 13.33 -5.60
CA VAL A 157 0.02 13.70 -6.70
C VAL A 157 1.43 13.27 -6.35
N PHE A 158 1.98 12.35 -7.12
CA PHE A 158 3.38 11.94 -7.00
C PHE A 158 4.23 12.72 -8.00
N ILE A 159 5.01 13.67 -7.48
CA ILE A 159 6.07 14.35 -8.23
C ILE A 159 7.24 13.39 -8.25
N HIS A 160 7.35 12.63 -9.33
CA HIS A 160 8.18 11.44 -9.43
C HIS A 160 9.49 11.69 -10.16
N LYS A 161 10.49 10.80 -9.98
CA LYS A 161 11.85 10.86 -10.52
C LYS A 161 12.67 12.04 -10.01
N VAL A 162 12.46 12.39 -8.73
CA VAL A 162 13.19 13.50 -8.10
C VAL A 162 14.66 13.19 -7.81
N ASP A 163 15.08 11.93 -8.00
CA ASP A 163 16.48 11.48 -7.88
C ASP A 163 17.42 12.22 -8.83
N GLY A 164 16.93 12.67 -9.99
CA GLY A 164 17.71 13.47 -10.94
C GLY A 164 17.76 14.97 -10.63
N LEU A 165 17.11 15.45 -9.59
CA LEU A 165 17.06 16.86 -9.22
C LEU A 165 17.93 17.15 -7.99
N SER A 166 18.54 18.35 -7.98
CA SER A 166 19.16 18.86 -6.74
C SER A 166 18.10 19.22 -5.71
N ASP A 167 18.47 19.28 -4.42
CA ASP A 167 17.52 19.55 -3.34
C ASP A 167 16.81 20.91 -3.50
N ASP A 168 17.51 21.93 -3.97
CA ASP A 168 16.89 23.23 -4.27
C ASP A 168 15.85 23.12 -5.39
N HIS A 169 16.14 22.37 -6.45
CA HIS A 169 15.21 22.16 -7.55
C HIS A 169 14.01 21.29 -7.14
N LYS A 170 14.19 20.31 -6.24
CA LYS A 170 13.07 19.54 -5.70
C LYS A 170 12.04 20.45 -5.02
N ILE A 171 12.52 21.37 -4.16
CA ILE A 171 11.65 22.31 -3.44
C ILE A 171 10.97 23.28 -4.40
N GLU A 172 11.71 23.82 -5.38
CA GLU A 172 11.17 24.73 -6.38
C GLU A 172 10.10 24.07 -7.25
N THR A 173 10.39 22.88 -7.79
CA THR A 173 9.47 22.08 -8.61
C THR A 173 8.20 21.73 -7.83
N GLN A 174 8.35 21.29 -6.58
CA GLN A 174 7.19 20.97 -5.73
C GLN A 174 6.31 22.21 -5.51
N ARG A 175 6.92 23.37 -5.23
CA ARG A 175 6.19 24.61 -5.01
C ARG A 175 5.45 25.06 -6.28
N ASP A 176 6.12 25.02 -7.44
CA ASP A 176 5.52 25.44 -8.72
C ASP A 176 4.35 24.54 -9.11
N ILE A 177 4.54 23.21 -9.05
CA ILE A 177 3.46 22.25 -9.33
C ILE A 177 2.28 22.42 -8.37
N HIS A 178 2.57 22.55 -7.08
CA HIS A 178 1.53 22.75 -6.06
C HIS A 178 0.73 24.04 -6.30
N GLN A 179 1.41 25.14 -6.59
CA GLN A 179 0.76 26.43 -6.83
C GLN A 179 -0.11 26.37 -8.07
N ARG A 180 0.44 25.94 -9.21
CA ARG A 180 -0.31 25.87 -10.49
C ARG A 180 -1.51 24.92 -10.40
N ALA A 181 -1.35 23.76 -9.79
CA ALA A 181 -2.46 22.82 -9.63
C ALA A 181 -3.60 23.41 -8.79
N ASN A 182 -3.28 24.15 -7.72
CA ASN A 182 -4.31 24.81 -6.91
C ASN A 182 -4.95 26.00 -7.63
N ASP A 183 -4.18 26.78 -8.40
CA ASP A 183 -4.71 27.87 -9.21
C ASP A 183 -5.69 27.34 -10.26
N ASP A 184 -5.35 26.25 -10.96
CA ASP A 184 -6.23 25.58 -11.92
C ASP A 184 -7.54 25.07 -11.28
N LEU A 185 -7.46 24.55 -10.05
CA LEU A 185 -8.64 24.09 -9.30
C LEU A 185 -9.52 25.26 -8.84
N ALA A 186 -8.92 26.38 -8.42
CA ALA A 186 -9.64 27.59 -8.03
C ALA A 186 -10.39 28.20 -9.23
N ASP A 187 -9.73 28.29 -10.39
CA ASP A 187 -10.34 28.77 -11.65
C ASP A 187 -11.53 27.89 -12.08
N ALA A 188 -11.50 26.59 -11.77
CA ALA A 188 -12.60 25.67 -12.04
C ALA A 188 -13.67 25.63 -10.93
N SER A 189 -13.59 26.49 -9.91
CA SER A 189 -14.48 26.50 -8.74
C SER A 189 -14.50 25.17 -7.97
N LEU A 190 -13.37 24.47 -7.91
CA LEU A 190 -13.17 23.21 -7.20
C LEU A 190 -12.34 23.40 -5.91
N GLU A 191 -12.46 24.52 -5.24
CA GLU A 191 -11.71 24.90 -4.04
C GLU A 191 -11.86 23.92 -2.86
N LYS A 192 -12.93 23.12 -2.84
CA LYS A 192 -13.16 22.09 -1.80
C LYS A 192 -12.35 20.84 -2.01
N LEU A 193 -11.75 20.66 -3.18
CA LEU A 193 -10.96 19.51 -3.51
C LEU A 193 -9.53 19.69 -3.00
N HIS A 194 -9.06 18.72 -2.22
CA HIS A 194 -7.71 18.74 -1.68
C HIS A 194 -6.82 17.75 -2.43
N LEU A 195 -5.69 18.26 -2.92
CA LEU A 195 -4.60 17.46 -3.47
C LEU A 195 -3.48 17.32 -2.43
N SER A 196 -3.00 16.11 -2.24
CA SER A 196 -1.78 15.84 -1.44
C SER A 196 -0.61 15.61 -2.38
N PHE A 197 0.54 16.22 -2.12
CA PHE A 197 1.71 16.18 -2.99
C PHE A 197 2.88 15.48 -2.30
N TYR A 198 3.55 14.57 -3.01
CA TYR A 198 4.70 13.82 -2.52
C TYR A 198 5.83 13.86 -3.55
N LEU A 199 7.04 14.12 -3.07
CA LEU A 199 8.27 13.93 -3.85
C LEU A 199 8.66 12.46 -3.79
N THR A 200 8.82 11.80 -4.92
CA THR A 200 9.03 10.35 -4.96
C THR A 200 10.10 9.93 -5.96
N SER A 201 10.84 8.88 -5.60
CA SER A 201 11.74 8.15 -6.47
C SER A 201 11.63 6.65 -6.23
N ILE A 202 11.77 5.82 -7.27
CA ILE A 202 11.89 4.37 -7.11
C ILE A 202 13.29 3.93 -6.65
N TYR A 203 14.26 4.84 -6.65
CA TYR A 203 15.64 4.55 -6.24
C TYR A 203 15.88 4.79 -4.75
N ASP A 204 14.91 5.34 -4.03
CA ASP A 204 14.96 5.55 -2.59
C ASP A 204 13.63 5.15 -1.92
N HIS A 205 13.55 5.27 -0.59
CA HIS A 205 12.38 4.86 0.17
C HIS A 205 11.19 5.84 0.13
N SER A 206 11.34 6.99 -0.55
CA SER A 206 10.27 8.00 -0.62
C SER A 206 8.99 7.49 -1.28
N ILE A 207 9.11 6.58 -2.26
CA ILE A 207 7.94 5.99 -2.91
C ILE A 207 7.13 5.11 -1.95
N PHE A 208 7.79 4.32 -1.10
CA PHE A 208 7.13 3.45 -0.13
C PHE A 208 6.47 4.27 0.99
N GLU A 209 7.13 5.35 1.43
CA GLU A 209 6.58 6.30 2.40
C GLU A 209 5.35 7.02 1.84
N ALA A 210 5.39 7.49 0.60
CA ALA A 210 4.25 8.11 -0.07
C ALA A 210 3.07 7.13 -0.18
N PHE A 211 3.31 5.88 -0.59
CA PHE A 211 2.27 4.85 -0.60
C PHE A 211 1.72 4.53 0.79
N SER A 212 2.56 4.54 1.82
CA SER A 212 2.11 4.36 3.20
C SER A 212 1.06 5.41 3.58
N LYS A 213 1.29 6.68 3.23
CA LYS A 213 0.33 7.76 3.47
C LYS A 213 -0.98 7.57 2.68
N VAL A 214 -0.90 7.11 1.44
CA VAL A 214 -2.09 6.83 0.62
C VAL A 214 -2.89 5.68 1.22
N VAL A 215 -2.24 4.56 1.54
CA VAL A 215 -2.89 3.36 2.08
C VAL A 215 -3.53 3.63 3.43
N GLN A 216 -2.87 4.40 4.30
CA GLN A 216 -3.42 4.79 5.60
C GLN A 216 -4.78 5.50 5.49
N LYS A 217 -4.96 6.36 4.49
CA LYS A 217 -6.24 7.04 4.24
C LYS A 217 -7.38 6.07 3.86
N LEU A 218 -7.04 4.87 3.41
CA LEU A 218 -8.01 3.83 3.03
C LEU A 218 -8.36 2.87 4.17
N ILE A 219 -7.69 2.96 5.32
CA ILE A 219 -7.89 2.07 6.47
C ILE A 219 -8.78 2.74 7.51
N PRO A 220 -10.04 2.30 7.66
CA PRO A 220 -10.97 2.91 8.63
C PRO A 220 -10.51 2.73 10.08
N GLN A 221 -9.77 1.66 10.38
CA GLN A 221 -9.28 1.31 11.72
C GLN A 221 -8.00 2.05 12.11
N LEU A 222 -7.43 2.89 11.22
CA LEU A 222 -6.15 3.58 11.46
C LEU A 222 -6.06 4.27 12.83
N PRO A 223 -7.03 5.08 13.29
CA PRO A 223 -6.94 5.74 14.58
C PRO A 223 -6.83 4.77 15.77
N THR A 224 -7.46 3.60 15.65
CA THR A 224 -7.38 2.55 16.68
C THR A 224 -5.98 1.90 16.69
N LEU A 225 -5.42 1.63 15.50
CA LEU A 225 -4.08 1.06 15.36
C LEU A 225 -3.01 2.00 15.92
N GLU A 226 -3.09 3.29 15.59
CA GLU A 226 -2.19 4.32 16.12
C GLU A 226 -2.28 4.42 17.66
N ASN A 227 -3.48 4.36 18.20
CA ASN A 227 -3.67 4.38 19.65
C ASN A 227 -3.07 3.14 20.33
N LEU A 228 -3.26 1.95 19.75
CA LEU A 228 -2.65 0.72 20.25
C LEU A 228 -1.11 0.79 20.21
N LEU A 229 -0.53 1.34 19.16
CA LEU A 229 0.91 1.57 19.07
C LEU A 229 1.39 2.56 20.14
N ASN A 230 0.69 3.66 20.36
CA ASN A 230 1.02 4.64 21.40
C ASN A 230 1.00 4.02 22.82
N ILE A 231 0.00 3.19 23.10
CA ILE A 231 -0.08 2.44 24.37
C ILE A 231 1.12 1.48 24.49
N PHE A 232 1.41 0.72 23.45
CA PHE A 232 2.51 -0.23 23.44
C PHE A 232 3.87 0.44 23.67
N ILE A 233 4.15 1.56 22.98
CA ILE A 233 5.39 2.33 23.13
C ILE A 233 5.54 2.84 24.55
N SER A 234 4.51 3.50 25.09
CA SER A 234 4.56 4.16 26.40
C SER A 234 4.83 3.16 27.54
N HIS A 235 4.34 1.91 27.41
CA HIS A 235 4.53 0.88 28.42
C HIS A 235 5.79 0.04 28.24
N SER A 236 6.43 0.13 27.07
CA SER A 236 7.61 -0.69 26.72
C SER A 236 8.92 0.10 26.69
N GLY A 237 8.88 1.42 26.79
CA GLY A 237 10.05 2.29 26.70
C GLY A 237 10.68 2.27 25.28
N ILE A 238 9.84 2.16 24.25
CA ILE A 238 10.22 2.17 22.84
C ILE A 238 10.20 3.61 22.35
N GLU A 239 11.14 3.99 21.46
CA GLU A 239 11.24 5.34 20.93
C GLU A 239 10.34 5.53 19.71
N LYS A 240 10.29 4.52 18.83
CA LYS A 240 9.50 4.53 17.59
C LYS A 240 9.01 3.14 17.27
N ALA A 241 7.77 3.04 16.76
CA ALA A 241 7.22 1.79 16.30
C ALA A 241 6.44 1.96 15.00
N PHE A 242 6.62 1.00 14.12
CA PHE A 242 5.90 0.89 12.84
C PHE A 242 5.24 -0.48 12.74
N LEU A 243 4.06 -0.51 12.17
CA LEU A 243 3.36 -1.71 11.77
C LEU A 243 3.46 -1.85 10.25
N PHE A 244 4.39 -2.68 9.78
CA PHE A 244 4.71 -2.84 8.37
C PHE A 244 3.98 -4.01 7.72
N ASP A 245 3.57 -3.83 6.48
CA ASP A 245 3.41 -4.92 5.53
C ASP A 245 4.79 -5.32 5.01
N VAL A 246 5.23 -6.55 5.33
CA VAL A 246 6.60 -7.02 5.05
C VAL A 246 6.88 -7.20 3.56
N VAL A 247 5.85 -7.38 2.76
CA VAL A 247 6.00 -7.61 1.32
C VAL A 247 6.24 -6.29 0.58
N SER A 248 5.40 -5.30 0.83
CA SER A 248 5.48 -4.00 0.16
C SER A 248 6.34 -2.97 0.88
N LYS A 249 6.75 -3.23 2.12
CA LYS A 249 7.43 -2.26 3.02
C LYS A 249 6.62 -0.99 3.30
N ILE A 250 5.31 -1.06 3.06
CA ILE A 250 4.36 -0.01 3.41
C ILE A 250 4.04 -0.13 4.90
N TYR A 251 4.16 0.95 5.67
CA TYR A 251 3.68 0.93 7.05
C TYR A 251 2.19 1.29 7.11
N ILE A 252 1.44 0.39 7.71
CA ILE A 252 -0.02 0.49 7.86
C ILE A 252 -0.38 1.51 8.93
N ALA A 253 0.42 1.53 10.01
CA ALA A 253 0.27 2.47 11.12
C ALA A 253 1.63 2.75 11.77
N THR A 254 1.72 3.86 12.46
CA THR A 254 2.86 4.24 13.31
C THR A 254 2.34 4.94 14.55
N ASP A 255 3.22 5.15 15.53
CA ASP A 255 2.90 5.95 16.70
C ASP A 255 2.72 7.45 16.35
N SER A 256 2.23 8.25 17.29
CA SER A 256 1.95 9.68 17.10
C SER A 256 3.18 10.57 16.92
N SER A 257 4.39 10.05 17.10
CA SER A 257 5.60 10.82 16.84
C SER A 257 5.83 11.00 15.33
N PRO A 258 6.42 12.11 14.88
CA PRO A 258 6.73 12.32 13.47
C PRO A 258 7.57 11.17 12.89
N VAL A 259 7.32 10.83 11.64
CA VAL A 259 8.15 9.86 10.91
C VAL A 259 9.39 10.59 10.41
N ASP A 260 10.55 10.13 10.87
CA ASP A 260 11.85 10.50 10.34
C ASP A 260 12.26 9.53 9.24
N MET A 261 12.68 10.06 8.08
CA MET A 261 13.01 9.24 6.91
C MET A 261 14.17 8.27 7.19
N GLN A 262 15.17 8.69 7.95
CA GLN A 262 16.31 7.82 8.28
C GLN A 262 15.88 6.63 9.15
N SER A 263 15.00 6.87 10.13
CA SER A 263 14.41 5.81 10.95
C SER A 263 13.55 4.85 10.13
N TYR A 264 12.80 5.39 9.17
CA TYR A 264 11.97 4.59 8.27
C TYR A 264 12.83 3.70 7.36
N GLU A 265 13.84 4.27 6.69
CA GLU A 265 14.81 3.55 5.85
C GLU A 265 15.48 2.41 6.64
N LEU A 266 15.97 2.71 7.83
CA LEU A 266 16.61 1.73 8.71
C LEU A 266 15.67 0.55 9.04
N CYS A 267 14.38 0.80 9.23
CA CYS A 267 13.39 -0.24 9.45
C CYS A 267 13.12 -1.07 8.19
N CYS A 268 13.07 -0.43 7.02
CA CYS A 268 12.93 -1.11 5.74
C CYS A 268 14.12 -2.03 5.45
N ASP A 269 15.34 -1.54 5.67
CA ASP A 269 16.57 -2.32 5.52
C ASP A 269 16.58 -3.54 6.46
N MET A 270 16.10 -3.37 7.69
CA MET A 270 15.94 -4.49 8.62
C MET A 270 15.00 -5.56 8.08
N ILE A 271 13.87 -5.16 7.49
CA ILE A 271 12.90 -6.10 6.89
C ILE A 271 13.57 -6.87 5.75
N ASP A 272 14.28 -6.19 4.84
CA ASP A 272 14.97 -6.81 3.73
C ASP A 272 16.00 -7.83 4.22
N VAL A 273 16.84 -7.48 5.18
CA VAL A 273 17.82 -8.40 5.78
C VAL A 273 17.16 -9.62 6.39
N VAL A 274 16.06 -9.45 7.13
CA VAL A 274 15.34 -10.56 7.75
C VAL A 274 14.76 -11.51 6.71
N ILE A 275 14.12 -10.96 5.68
CA ILE A 275 13.53 -11.77 4.59
C ILE A 275 14.64 -12.50 3.81
N ASP A 276 15.71 -11.81 3.44
CA ASP A 276 16.82 -12.40 2.67
C ASP A 276 17.50 -13.54 3.46
N VAL A 277 17.81 -13.31 4.73
CA VAL A 277 18.38 -14.35 5.60
C VAL A 277 17.43 -15.54 5.76
N SER A 278 16.14 -15.28 5.93
CA SER A 278 15.13 -16.32 6.04
C SER A 278 14.94 -17.10 4.75
N CYS A 279 15.02 -16.46 3.59
CA CYS A 279 14.99 -17.13 2.30
C CYS A 279 16.20 -18.04 2.08
N ILE A 280 17.37 -17.68 2.62
CA ILE A 280 18.59 -18.48 2.45
C ILE A 280 18.61 -19.67 3.41
N TYR A 281 18.19 -19.49 4.67
CA TYR A 281 18.37 -20.46 5.74
C TYR A 281 17.07 -21.05 6.31
N GLY A 282 15.93 -20.44 6.02
CA GLY A 282 14.62 -20.85 6.57
C GLY A 282 13.90 -21.91 5.72
N LEU A 283 14.42 -22.23 4.53
CA LEU A 283 13.86 -23.26 3.66
C LEU A 283 14.48 -24.62 4.01
N MET A 284 13.63 -25.65 4.14
CA MET A 284 14.09 -27.03 4.31
C MET A 284 14.56 -27.63 2.98
N GLU A 285 15.34 -28.72 3.00
CA GLU A 285 15.87 -29.39 1.80
C GLU A 285 14.75 -29.89 0.85
N ASP A 286 13.55 -30.10 1.36
CA ASP A 286 12.35 -30.51 0.60
C ASP A 286 11.59 -29.34 -0.04
N GLY A 287 12.10 -28.11 0.13
CA GLY A 287 11.45 -26.87 -0.35
C GLY A 287 10.29 -26.41 0.53
N SER A 288 9.99 -27.10 1.64
CA SER A 288 9.05 -26.64 2.63
C SER A 288 9.67 -25.57 3.53
N GLY A 289 8.86 -24.65 4.02
CA GLY A 289 9.28 -23.56 4.89
C GLY A 289 8.77 -22.21 4.38
N CYS A 290 8.82 -21.20 5.22
CA CYS A 290 8.37 -19.85 4.89
C CYS A 290 9.45 -18.86 5.33
N ALA A 291 9.72 -17.86 4.50
CA ALA A 291 10.66 -16.80 4.83
C ALA A 291 10.17 -15.88 5.97
N TYR A 292 8.89 -15.96 6.31
CA TYR A 292 8.27 -15.17 7.37
C TYR A 292 7.08 -15.93 7.96
N ASP A 293 7.14 -16.22 9.24
CA ASP A 293 6.16 -17.05 9.97
C ASP A 293 5.86 -16.51 11.38
N LYS A 294 5.03 -17.23 12.13
CA LYS A 294 4.59 -16.89 13.49
C LYS A 294 5.72 -16.76 14.51
N GLU A 295 6.88 -17.32 14.25
CA GLU A 295 8.06 -17.31 15.11
C GLU A 295 9.10 -16.28 14.65
N SER A 296 8.85 -15.60 13.51
CA SER A 296 9.79 -14.63 12.94
C SER A 296 10.06 -13.50 13.93
N LEU A 297 11.32 -13.44 14.37
CA LEU A 297 11.85 -12.46 15.32
C LEU A 297 13.26 -12.07 14.88
N ALA A 298 13.53 -10.77 14.82
CA ALA A 298 14.89 -10.29 14.62
C ALA A 298 15.24 -9.18 15.61
N ILE A 299 16.49 -9.20 16.07
CA ILE A 299 17.04 -8.19 16.97
C ILE A 299 18.40 -7.78 16.42
N ILE A 300 18.53 -6.52 16.07
CA ILE A 300 19.79 -5.95 15.57
C ILE A 300 20.25 -4.88 16.54
N LYS A 301 21.41 -5.06 17.14
CA LYS A 301 22.06 -4.09 18.02
C LYS A 301 23.05 -3.27 17.21
N LEU A 302 22.88 -1.97 17.23
CA LEU A 302 23.78 -1.02 16.56
C LEU A 302 24.82 -0.45 17.53
N ASN A 303 25.94 0.03 17.01
CA ASN A 303 27.07 0.52 17.80
C ASN A 303 26.75 1.76 18.66
N ASN A 304 25.65 2.45 18.38
CA ASN A 304 25.19 3.65 19.07
C ASN A 304 24.19 3.38 20.20
N THR A 305 24.15 2.17 20.75
CA THR A 305 23.19 1.73 21.78
C THR A 305 21.72 1.63 21.30
N THR A 306 21.46 1.80 20.00
CA THR A 306 20.16 1.60 19.42
C THR A 306 19.92 0.10 19.13
N VAL A 307 18.74 -0.37 19.41
CA VAL A 307 18.30 -1.73 19.12
C VAL A 307 17.11 -1.66 18.16
N LEU A 308 17.20 -2.39 17.07
CA LEU A 308 16.08 -2.65 16.18
C LEU A 308 15.45 -3.98 16.58
N TYR A 309 14.14 -3.99 16.72
CA TYR A 309 13.35 -5.15 17.11
C TYR A 309 12.23 -5.35 16.11
N LEU A 310 12.24 -6.51 15.44
CA LEU A 310 11.18 -6.92 14.50
C LEU A 310 10.51 -8.17 15.05
N LYS A 311 9.17 -8.19 15.04
CA LYS A 311 8.40 -9.36 15.42
C LYS A 311 7.12 -9.48 14.58
N GLU A 312 6.81 -10.72 14.20
CA GLU A 312 5.60 -11.04 13.45
C GLU A 312 4.34 -10.72 14.26
N VAL A 313 3.36 -10.08 13.62
CA VAL A 313 2.03 -9.81 14.17
C VAL A 313 1.00 -10.70 13.50
N THR A 314 1.01 -10.76 12.17
CA THR A 314 0.20 -11.66 11.35
C THR A 314 1.00 -12.12 10.14
N LYS A 315 0.43 -12.97 9.30
CA LYS A 315 1.05 -13.54 8.08
C LYS A 315 1.83 -12.54 7.22
N PHE A 316 1.37 -11.29 7.11
CA PHE A 316 2.03 -10.25 6.29
C PHE A 316 2.44 -9.02 7.09
N LEU A 317 2.14 -8.99 8.39
CA LEU A 317 2.26 -7.80 9.21
C LEU A 317 3.34 -7.98 10.27
N ALA A 318 4.33 -7.11 10.28
CA ALA A 318 5.39 -7.05 11.29
C ALA A 318 5.35 -5.77 12.10
N LEU A 319 5.60 -5.91 13.39
CA LEU A 319 5.94 -4.78 14.24
C LEU A 319 7.45 -4.56 14.21
N VAL A 320 7.88 -3.38 13.80
CA VAL A 320 9.28 -2.96 13.81
C VAL A 320 9.45 -1.80 14.77
N CYS A 321 10.36 -1.94 15.73
CA CYS A 321 10.58 -0.95 16.79
C CYS A 321 12.03 -0.51 16.83
N ILE A 322 12.21 0.76 17.18
CA ILE A 322 13.50 1.38 17.51
C ILE A 322 13.48 1.70 19.00
N LEU A 323 14.46 1.21 19.74
CA LEU A 323 14.57 1.41 21.19
C LEU A 323 16.02 1.48 21.65
N ARG A 324 16.24 1.97 22.88
CA ARG A 324 17.55 1.96 23.50
C ARG A 324 17.86 0.61 24.13
N GLU A 325 19.14 0.27 24.19
CA GLU A 325 19.61 -0.99 24.83
C GLU A 325 19.14 -1.10 26.28
N GLU A 326 19.12 -0.01 27.04
CA GLU A 326 18.59 0.07 28.40
C GLU A 326 17.12 -0.35 28.52
N SER A 327 16.30 0.04 27.54
CA SER A 327 14.89 -0.38 27.47
C SER A 327 14.78 -1.84 27.08
N PHE A 328 15.68 -2.33 26.22
CA PHE A 328 15.72 -3.72 25.76
C PHE A 328 16.14 -4.70 26.84
N GLU A 329 16.88 -4.29 27.88
CA GLU A 329 17.18 -5.13 29.06
C GLU A 329 15.90 -5.66 29.72
N ARG A 330 14.78 -4.94 29.60
CA ARG A 330 13.45 -5.35 30.08
C ARG A 330 12.67 -6.16 29.05
N LYS A 331 13.35 -7.02 28.28
CA LYS A 331 12.74 -7.80 27.18
C LYS A 331 11.47 -8.54 27.62
N GLY A 332 11.40 -9.11 28.82
CA GLY A 332 10.20 -9.80 29.29
C GLY A 332 8.96 -8.89 29.39
N LEU A 333 9.14 -7.60 29.69
CA LEU A 333 8.05 -6.62 29.69
C LEU A 333 7.63 -6.31 28.24
N ILE A 334 8.60 -6.15 27.34
CA ILE A 334 8.33 -5.92 25.91
C ILE A 334 7.55 -7.09 25.32
N ASP A 335 7.97 -8.33 25.59
CA ASP A 335 7.30 -9.54 25.10
C ASP A 335 5.85 -9.68 25.64
N TYR A 336 5.64 -9.35 26.91
CA TYR A 336 4.29 -9.36 27.51
C TYR A 336 3.39 -8.31 26.86
N ASN A 337 3.87 -7.07 26.73
CA ASN A 337 3.12 -5.98 26.10
C ASN A 337 2.87 -6.27 24.61
N PHE A 338 3.83 -6.90 23.92
CA PHE A 338 3.66 -7.35 22.54
C PHE A 338 2.54 -8.40 22.43
N HIS A 339 2.46 -9.35 23.35
CA HIS A 339 1.39 -10.33 23.33
C HIS A 339 0.01 -9.68 23.46
N CYS A 340 -0.13 -8.71 24.37
CA CYS A 340 -1.35 -7.93 24.52
C CYS A 340 -1.68 -7.12 23.26
N PHE A 341 -0.67 -6.46 22.68
CA PHE A 341 -0.80 -5.68 21.44
C PHE A 341 -1.24 -6.56 20.28
N ARG A 342 -0.57 -7.72 20.06
CA ARG A 342 -0.91 -8.66 19.00
C ARG A 342 -2.36 -9.13 19.10
N LYS A 343 -2.81 -9.47 20.31
CA LYS A 343 -4.20 -9.88 20.55
C LYS A 343 -5.19 -8.76 20.20
N ALA A 344 -4.91 -7.52 20.63
CA ALA A 344 -5.74 -6.37 20.31
C ALA A 344 -5.81 -6.09 18.80
N ILE A 345 -4.70 -6.22 18.08
CA ILE A 345 -4.66 -6.09 16.62
C ILE A 345 -5.57 -7.12 15.96
N HIS A 346 -5.52 -8.39 16.35
CA HIS A 346 -6.43 -9.42 15.82
C HIS A 346 -7.90 -9.06 16.05
N GLU A 347 -8.25 -8.65 17.27
CA GLU A 347 -9.63 -8.24 17.61
C GLU A 347 -10.11 -7.06 16.75
N VAL A 348 -9.26 -6.05 16.49
CA VAL A 348 -9.61 -4.88 15.66
C VAL A 348 -9.97 -5.31 14.24
N PHE A 349 -9.22 -6.24 13.65
CA PHE A 349 -9.45 -6.69 12.28
C PHE A 349 -10.63 -7.67 12.17
N GLU A 350 -10.84 -8.55 13.15
CA GLU A 350 -12.02 -9.43 13.22
C GLU A 350 -13.31 -8.64 13.33
N VAL A 351 -13.36 -7.65 14.23
CA VAL A 351 -14.53 -6.78 14.40
C VAL A 351 -14.76 -5.92 13.17
N GLY A 352 -13.70 -5.39 12.55
CA GLY A 352 -13.78 -4.62 11.31
C GLY A 352 -14.37 -5.42 10.15
N SER A 353 -13.97 -6.67 9.99
CA SER A 353 -14.50 -7.58 8.97
C SER A 353 -15.98 -7.89 9.21
N SER A 354 -16.36 -8.14 10.45
CA SER A 354 -17.76 -8.42 10.85
C SER A 354 -18.67 -7.21 10.65
N ALA A 355 -18.21 -5.99 10.95
CA ALA A 355 -18.97 -4.76 10.77
C ALA A 355 -19.20 -4.47 9.28
N GLN A 356 -18.21 -4.61 8.44
CA GLN A 356 -18.34 -4.45 6.98
C GLN A 356 -19.32 -5.47 6.39
N HIS A 357 -19.36 -6.70 6.91
CA HIS A 357 -20.31 -7.72 6.48
C HIS A 357 -21.75 -7.36 6.88
N ALA A 358 -21.96 -6.84 8.09
CA ALA A 358 -23.27 -6.42 8.59
C ALA A 358 -23.85 -5.21 7.82
N ASP A 359 -23.01 -4.22 7.48
CA ASP A 359 -23.43 -3.07 6.68
C ASP A 359 -23.76 -3.44 5.23
N ARG A 360 -23.07 -4.41 4.65
CA ARG A 360 -23.40 -4.98 3.32
C ARG A 360 -24.76 -5.71 3.33
N MET A 361 -25.06 -6.48 4.38
CA MET A 361 -26.35 -7.14 4.52
C MET A 361 -27.49 -6.13 4.64
N ARG A 362 -27.27 -4.96 5.26
CA ARG A 362 -28.24 -3.87 5.36
C ARG A 362 -28.44 -3.12 4.03
N ALA A 363 -27.38 -2.90 3.27
CA ALA A 363 -27.43 -2.22 1.97
C ALA A 363 -28.02 -3.12 0.84
N GLY A 364 -27.92 -4.45 0.98
CA GLY A 364 -28.45 -5.43 0.03
C GLY A 364 -29.91 -5.83 0.26
N SER A 365 -30.60 -5.35 1.30
CA SER A 365 -32.05 -5.58 1.48
C SER A 365 -32.83 -4.62 0.58
N PRO A 366 -33.54 -5.11 -0.45
CA PRO A 366 -34.43 -4.24 -1.21
C PRO A 366 -35.50 -3.71 -0.29
N SER A 367 -35.64 -2.39 -0.24
CA SER A 367 -36.72 -1.66 0.45
C SER A 367 -38.06 -1.94 -0.23
N ASN A 368 -38.57 -3.16 -0.12
CA ASN A 368 -39.87 -3.59 -0.65
C ASN A 368 -40.79 -4.08 0.47
N SER A 369 -41.07 -3.23 1.45
CA SER A 369 -42.13 -3.54 2.41
C SER A 369 -43.00 -2.38 2.87
N LEU A 370 -42.80 -1.15 2.38
CA LEU A 370 -43.64 0.01 2.73
C LEU A 370 -44.55 0.50 1.60
N ALA A 371 -44.36 0.06 0.35
CA ALA A 371 -45.26 0.39 -0.75
C ALA A 371 -46.46 -0.59 -0.90
N SER A 372 -46.33 -1.83 -0.47
CA SER A 372 -47.40 -2.83 -0.57
C SER A 372 -48.46 -2.70 0.51
N LEU A 373 -48.18 -2.06 1.66
CA LEU A 373 -49.14 -1.84 2.73
C LEU A 373 -50.04 -0.60 2.51
N LYS A 374 -49.69 0.31 1.63
CA LYS A 374 -50.52 1.45 1.25
C LYS A 374 -51.54 1.16 0.14
N TYR A 375 -51.32 0.11 -0.64
CA TYR A 375 -52.30 -0.28 -1.70
C TYR A 375 -53.40 -1.23 -1.22
N ALA A 376 -53.22 -1.92 -0.07
CA ALA A 376 -54.23 -2.80 0.50
C ALA A 376 -55.27 -2.03 1.36
N ALA A 377 -54.96 -0.80 1.77
CA ALA A 377 -55.84 0.00 2.61
C ALA A 377 -56.82 0.91 1.85
N LEU A 378 -56.74 0.94 0.50
CA LEU A 378 -57.57 1.84 -0.34
C LEU A 378 -58.65 1.11 -1.16
N ASN A 379 -58.77 -0.22 -1.09
CA ASN A 379 -59.78 -0.99 -1.82
C ASN A 379 -60.69 -1.85 -0.93
N GLY A 380 -61.01 -1.38 0.24
CA GLY A 380 -61.96 -2.03 1.15
C GLY A 380 -63.11 -1.14 1.50
N ASN A 381 -63.99 -0.79 0.53
CA ASN A 381 -65.36 -0.41 0.78
C ASN A 381 -66.14 -0.37 -0.57
N ALA A 382 -66.89 -1.40 -0.82
CA ALA A 382 -68.22 -1.34 -1.46
C ALA A 382 -68.83 -2.75 -1.56
N VAL A 383 -69.96 -2.87 -0.85
CA VAL A 383 -71.02 -3.86 -0.79
C VAL A 383 -70.90 -4.86 0.34
#